data_a6406e322dc39a98fcce810dc614f47f
#
_entry.id   a6406e322dc39a98fcce810dc614f47f
#
_cell.length_a   1.000
_cell.length_b   1.000
_cell.length_c   1.000
_cell.angle_alpha   90.00
_cell.angle_beta   90.00
_cell.angle_gamma   90.00
#
_symmetry.space_group_name_H-M   'P 1'
#
loop_
_entity.id
_entity.type
_entity.pdbx_description
1 polymer ?
#
loop_
_entity_poly.entity_id
_entity_poly.type
_entity_poly.pdbx_seq_one_letter_code
_entity_poly.pdbx_strand_id
1 'polypeptide(L)'
;MAKKIQTTVKLQLPAAKATPAPPVGTALGPHGVNIMDFCKQFNSKTAKEPEGMIIPVLVTIYTDRTFTFITKTPPASELLKRAAGIVKGSPEPNRNKVAKVTRKQVEDIAKTKLPDLNTSNLQAAVRTVMGTARNMGIEVTD
;
A
#
# COMPACT_ATOMS: atom_id res chain seq x y z
N MET A 1 -31.24 -2.36 6.17
CA MET A 1 -30.81 -1.07 6.71
C MET A 1 -29.29 -0.92 6.59
N ALA A 2 -28.84 0.28 6.28
CA ALA A 2 -27.41 0.54 6.26
C ALA A 2 -26.84 0.47 7.67
N LYS A 3 -25.74 -0.29 7.86
CA LYS A 3 -25.07 -0.36 9.15
C LYS A 3 -24.35 0.95 9.45
N LYS A 4 -24.42 1.39 10.68
CA LYS A 4 -23.73 2.61 11.09
C LYS A 4 -22.24 2.36 11.24
N ILE A 5 -21.43 3.17 10.57
CA ILE A 5 -19.97 3.08 10.63
C ILE A 5 -19.49 3.62 11.97
N GLN A 6 -18.74 2.83 12.71
CA GLN A 6 -18.11 3.27 13.96
C GLN A 6 -16.80 4.00 13.66
N THR A 7 -15.93 3.37 12.85
CA THR A 7 -14.63 3.94 12.47
C THR A 7 -14.07 3.24 11.24
N THR A 8 -13.06 3.84 10.66
CA THR A 8 -12.25 3.23 9.59
C THR A 8 -10.81 3.16 10.05
N VAL A 9 -10.13 2.05 9.73
CA VAL A 9 -8.73 1.82 10.07
C VAL A 9 -7.95 1.52 8.80
N LYS A 10 -6.80 2.17 8.63
CA LYS A 10 -5.89 1.94 7.50
C LYS A 10 -4.71 1.11 7.98
N LEU A 11 -4.42 0.03 7.28
CA LEU A 11 -3.33 -0.87 7.58
C LEU A 11 -2.50 -1.14 6.33
N GLN A 12 -1.22 -1.46 6.53
CA GLN A 12 -0.34 -1.95 5.49
C GLN A 12 0.20 -3.31 5.93
N LEU A 13 -0.11 -4.35 5.17
CA LEU A 13 0.22 -5.72 5.54
C LEU A 13 0.88 -6.44 4.37
N PRO A 14 1.85 -7.35 4.65
CA PRO A 14 2.38 -8.22 3.62
C PRO A 14 1.29 -9.12 3.03
N ALA A 15 1.29 -9.30 1.72
CA ALA A 15 0.32 -10.14 1.03
C ALA A 15 0.38 -11.58 1.56
N ALA A 16 -0.78 -12.17 1.83
CA ALA A 16 -0.96 -13.53 2.32
C ALA A 16 -0.24 -13.86 3.65
N LYS A 17 0.22 -12.85 4.39
CA LYS A 17 0.97 -13.02 5.66
C LYS A 17 0.39 -12.23 6.83
N ALA A 18 -0.89 -11.89 6.78
CA ALA A 18 -1.54 -11.23 7.92
C ALA A 18 -1.64 -12.19 9.12
N THR A 19 -1.23 -11.71 10.28
CA THR A 19 -1.27 -12.45 11.54
C THR A 19 -1.94 -11.61 12.62
N PRO A 20 -2.46 -12.22 13.70
CA PRO A 20 -3.05 -11.48 14.81
C PRO A 20 -2.05 -10.62 15.60
N ALA A 21 -0.75 -10.83 15.38
CA ALA A 21 0.31 -10.02 15.99
C ALA A 21 0.25 -8.56 15.49
N PRO A 22 0.90 -7.60 16.19
CA PRO A 22 0.98 -6.24 15.69
C PRO A 22 1.50 -6.19 14.24
N PRO A 23 0.98 -5.29 13.38
CA PRO A 23 0.09 -4.15 13.71
C PRO A 23 -1.40 -4.47 13.71
N VAL A 24 -1.84 -5.66 13.27
CA VAL A 24 -3.26 -5.99 13.12
C VAL A 24 -3.98 -6.02 14.47
N GLY A 25 -3.42 -6.75 15.42
CA GLY A 25 -4.01 -6.89 16.76
C GLY A 25 -4.14 -5.54 17.48
N THR A 26 -3.11 -4.70 17.39
CA THR A 26 -3.12 -3.38 18.02
C THR A 26 -4.11 -2.42 17.36
N ALA A 27 -4.30 -2.51 16.07
CA ALA A 27 -5.18 -1.61 15.33
C ALA A 27 -6.66 -2.01 15.42
N LEU A 28 -6.95 -3.30 15.38
CA LEU A 28 -8.33 -3.82 15.36
C LEU A 28 -8.86 -4.24 16.73
N GLY A 29 -7.98 -4.63 17.65
CA GLY A 29 -8.34 -5.09 18.98
C GLY A 29 -9.23 -4.14 19.77
N PRO A 30 -8.91 -2.83 19.88
CA PRO A 30 -9.72 -1.87 20.62
C PRO A 30 -11.15 -1.72 20.10
N HIS A 31 -11.42 -2.11 18.88
CA HIS A 31 -12.73 -2.00 18.23
C HIS A 31 -13.57 -3.28 18.36
N GLY A 32 -13.04 -4.33 18.99
CA GLY A 32 -13.75 -5.58 19.22
C GLY A 32 -14.02 -6.40 17.97
N VAL A 33 -13.24 -6.21 16.93
CA VAL A 33 -13.35 -6.93 15.66
C VAL A 33 -12.70 -8.32 15.79
N ASN A 34 -13.25 -9.33 15.10
CA ASN A 34 -12.65 -10.67 15.06
C ASN A 34 -11.39 -10.64 14.17
N ILE A 35 -10.23 -10.57 14.82
CA ILE A 35 -8.92 -10.45 14.16
C ILE A 35 -8.61 -11.69 13.31
N MET A 36 -8.96 -12.88 13.80
CA MET A 36 -8.70 -14.15 13.09
C MET A 36 -9.45 -14.22 11.76
N ASP A 37 -10.71 -13.81 11.75
CA ASP A 37 -11.52 -13.77 10.52
C ASP A 37 -10.95 -12.76 9.52
N PHE A 38 -10.55 -11.61 10.01
CA PHE A 38 -9.89 -10.60 9.17
C PHE A 38 -8.63 -11.17 8.51
N CYS A 39 -7.76 -11.80 9.28
CA CYS A 39 -6.52 -12.40 8.76
C CYS A 39 -6.81 -13.46 7.70
N LYS A 40 -7.77 -14.35 7.94
CA LYS A 40 -8.17 -15.39 6.98
C LYS A 40 -8.66 -14.80 5.67
N GLN A 41 -9.57 -13.83 5.74
CA GLN A 41 -10.15 -13.19 4.57
C GLN A 41 -9.11 -12.39 3.78
N PHE A 42 -8.26 -11.66 4.48
CA PHE A 42 -7.16 -10.91 3.87
C PHE A 42 -6.18 -11.84 3.15
N ASN A 43 -5.73 -12.88 3.82
CA ASN A 43 -4.79 -13.85 3.25
C ASN A 43 -5.38 -14.53 2.01
N SER A 44 -6.65 -14.92 2.05
CA SER A 44 -7.34 -15.50 0.90
C SER A 44 -7.44 -14.52 -0.28
N LYS A 45 -7.77 -13.28 0.02
CA LYS A 45 -7.95 -12.24 -1.00
C LYS A 45 -6.62 -11.83 -1.66
N THR A 46 -5.54 -11.85 -0.91
CA THR A 46 -4.21 -11.45 -1.38
C THR A 46 -3.32 -12.63 -1.80
N ALA A 47 -3.83 -13.86 -1.78
CA ALA A 47 -3.06 -15.05 -2.13
C ALA A 47 -2.47 -15.02 -3.55
N LYS A 48 -3.10 -14.28 -4.47
CA LYS A 48 -2.65 -14.12 -5.86
C LYS A 48 -1.58 -13.04 -6.04
N GLU A 49 -1.37 -12.22 -5.02
CA GLU A 49 -0.38 -11.14 -5.09
C GLU A 49 1.04 -11.69 -4.90
N PRO A 50 2.06 -11.01 -5.46
CA PRO A 50 3.43 -11.42 -5.25
C PRO A 50 3.81 -11.48 -3.77
N GLU A 51 4.52 -12.53 -3.38
CA GLU A 51 4.97 -12.70 -2.02
C GLU A 51 5.89 -11.55 -1.58
N GLY A 52 5.70 -11.07 -0.37
CA GLY A 52 6.46 -9.94 0.18
C GLY A 52 5.96 -8.56 -0.26
N MET A 53 4.94 -8.50 -1.11
CA MET A 53 4.32 -7.22 -1.49
C MET A 53 3.49 -6.68 -0.35
N ILE A 54 3.69 -5.42 0.01
CA ILE A 54 2.86 -4.74 1.02
C ILE A 54 1.57 -4.27 0.36
N ILE A 55 0.44 -4.65 0.95
CA ILE A 55 -0.89 -4.30 0.45
C ILE A 55 -1.56 -3.37 1.46
N PRO A 56 -1.92 -2.14 1.06
CA PRO A 56 -2.72 -1.26 1.91
C PRO A 56 -4.15 -1.77 2.00
N VAL A 57 -4.70 -1.73 3.21
CA VAL A 57 -6.07 -2.18 3.49
C VAL A 57 -6.81 -1.06 4.21
N LEU A 58 -8.01 -0.77 3.76
CA LEU A 58 -8.94 0.12 4.46
C LEU A 58 -10.03 -0.75 5.07
N VAL A 59 -10.04 -0.85 6.41
CA VAL A 59 -11.02 -1.62 7.16
C VAL A 59 -12.10 -0.68 7.69
N THR A 60 -13.35 -0.93 7.32
CA THR A 60 -14.50 -0.20 7.87
C THR A 60 -15.14 -1.04 8.97
N ILE A 61 -15.23 -0.49 10.17
CA ILE A 61 -15.77 -1.16 11.34
C ILE A 61 -17.15 -0.54 11.66
N TYR A 62 -18.13 -1.41 11.85
CA TYR A 62 -19.50 -1.01 12.15
C TYR A 62 -19.80 -1.12 13.65
N THR A 63 -20.88 -0.47 14.09
CA THR A 63 -21.27 -0.45 15.51
C THR A 63 -21.64 -1.82 16.06
N ASP A 64 -22.00 -2.78 15.20
CA ASP A 64 -22.30 -4.17 15.57
C ASP A 64 -21.04 -5.06 15.65
N ARG A 65 -19.83 -4.45 15.60
CA ARG A 65 -18.52 -5.13 15.60
C ARG A 65 -18.22 -5.96 14.36
N THR A 66 -19.06 -5.84 13.34
CA THR A 66 -18.73 -6.41 12.02
C THR A 66 -17.78 -5.48 11.27
N PHE A 67 -17.12 -6.01 10.26
CA PHE A 67 -16.19 -5.24 9.46
C PHE A 67 -16.34 -5.58 7.98
N THR A 68 -15.95 -4.63 7.15
CA THR A 68 -15.69 -4.85 5.72
C THR A 68 -14.33 -4.22 5.40
N PHE A 69 -13.64 -4.76 4.41
CA PHE A 69 -12.36 -4.19 4.01
C PHE A 69 -12.19 -4.18 2.51
N ILE A 70 -11.42 -3.20 2.03
CA ILE A 70 -10.98 -3.11 0.64
C ILE A 70 -9.45 -3.09 0.62
N THR A 71 -8.89 -3.83 -0.33
CA THR A 71 -7.45 -3.80 -0.60
C THR A 71 -7.17 -2.80 -1.70
N LYS A 72 -6.09 -2.06 -1.56
CA LYS A 72 -5.64 -1.09 -2.57
C LYS A 72 -4.39 -1.60 -3.26
N THR A 73 -3.96 -0.89 -4.29
CA THR A 73 -2.70 -1.20 -4.97
C THR A 73 -1.52 -0.96 -4.02
N PRO A 74 -0.37 -1.66 -4.21
CA PRO A 74 0.78 -1.47 -3.34
C PRO A 74 1.23 0.00 -3.27
N PRO A 75 1.82 0.45 -2.14
CA PRO A 75 2.30 1.82 -2.03
C PRO A 75 3.34 2.14 -3.11
N ALA A 76 3.31 3.36 -3.64
CA ALA A 76 4.26 3.79 -4.67
C ALA A 76 5.72 3.63 -4.21
N SER A 77 6.01 3.87 -2.94
CA SER A 77 7.34 3.69 -2.37
C SER A 77 7.84 2.24 -2.46
N GLU A 78 6.98 1.27 -2.21
CA GLU A 78 7.34 -0.15 -2.32
C GLU A 78 7.59 -0.57 -3.76
N LEU A 79 6.76 -0.10 -4.68
CA LEU A 79 6.93 -0.34 -6.12
C LEU A 79 8.23 0.28 -6.63
N LEU A 80 8.56 1.49 -6.19
CA LEU A 80 9.81 2.17 -6.55
C LEU A 80 11.04 1.45 -5.99
N LYS A 81 11.03 1.03 -4.76
CA LYS A 81 12.12 0.25 -4.15
C LYS A 81 12.35 -1.04 -4.92
N ARG A 82 11.29 -1.73 -5.30
CA ARG A 82 11.36 -2.98 -6.06
C ARG A 82 11.92 -2.74 -7.47
N ALA A 83 11.47 -1.70 -8.16
CA ALA A 83 11.96 -1.35 -9.49
C ALA A 83 13.44 -0.92 -9.47
N ALA A 84 13.85 -0.23 -8.42
CA ALA A 84 15.23 0.22 -8.23
C ALA A 84 16.16 -0.87 -7.65
N GLY A 85 15.59 -1.96 -7.13
CA GLY A 85 16.37 -3.05 -6.51
C GLY A 85 17.00 -2.68 -5.18
N ILE A 86 16.41 -1.75 -4.43
CA ILE A 86 16.90 -1.30 -3.12
C ILE A 86 15.94 -1.71 -2.01
N VAL A 87 16.50 -1.88 -0.80
CA VAL A 87 15.72 -2.25 0.39
C VAL A 87 15.17 -1.02 1.10
N LYS A 88 15.90 0.08 1.08
CA LYS A 88 15.56 1.31 1.80
C LYS A 88 15.90 2.54 0.98
N GLY A 89 15.05 3.56 1.06
CA GLY A 89 15.32 4.86 0.46
C GLY A 89 16.39 5.65 1.22
N SER A 90 16.79 6.79 0.66
CA SER A 90 17.80 7.65 1.26
C SER A 90 17.28 8.39 2.49
N PRO A 91 18.07 8.49 3.58
CA PRO A 91 17.74 9.38 4.70
C PRO A 91 17.93 10.87 4.36
N GLU A 92 18.74 11.17 3.35
CA GLU A 92 18.99 12.54 2.86
C GLU A 92 18.74 12.62 1.34
N PRO A 93 17.47 12.53 0.89
CA PRO A 93 17.17 12.34 -0.54
C PRO A 93 17.60 13.48 -1.45
N ASN A 94 17.77 14.69 -0.92
CA ASN A 94 18.24 15.85 -1.68
C ASN A 94 19.76 15.89 -1.87
N ARG A 95 20.50 15.15 -1.06
CA ARG A 95 21.97 15.09 -1.09
C ARG A 95 22.47 13.75 -1.59
N ASN A 96 21.92 12.66 -1.06
CA ASN A 96 22.35 11.29 -1.35
C ASN A 96 21.32 10.59 -2.20
N LYS A 97 21.62 10.39 -3.48
CA LYS A 97 20.81 9.56 -4.37
C LYS A 97 21.27 8.11 -4.24
N VAL A 98 20.34 7.21 -3.96
CA VAL A 98 20.66 5.78 -3.67
C VAL A 98 20.39 4.86 -4.85
N ALA A 99 19.57 5.28 -5.81
CA ALA A 99 19.23 4.46 -6.96
C ALA A 99 18.75 5.31 -8.13
N LYS A 100 18.61 4.65 -9.28
CA LYS A 100 18.04 5.24 -10.49
C LYS A 100 16.99 4.30 -11.06
N VAL A 101 15.92 4.87 -11.59
CA VAL A 101 14.89 4.14 -12.34
C VAL A 101 14.68 4.80 -13.68
N THR A 102 14.28 4.03 -14.68
CA THR A 102 13.95 4.56 -15.99
C THR A 102 12.54 5.16 -15.99
N ARG A 103 12.29 6.09 -16.90
CA ARG A 103 10.96 6.66 -17.09
C ARG A 103 9.91 5.58 -17.40
N LYS A 104 10.30 4.56 -18.16
CA LYS A 104 9.43 3.42 -18.47
C LYS A 104 9.00 2.67 -17.21
N GLN A 105 9.92 2.42 -16.28
CA GLN A 105 9.61 1.80 -15.00
C GLN A 105 8.62 2.65 -14.18
N VAL A 106 8.80 3.96 -14.18
CA VAL A 106 7.88 4.90 -13.52
C VAL A 106 6.50 4.87 -14.17
N GLU A 107 6.42 4.80 -15.50
CA GLU A 107 5.14 4.67 -16.21
C GLU A 107 4.41 3.38 -15.87
N ASP A 108 5.12 2.27 -15.76
CA ASP A 108 4.55 0.97 -15.37
C ASP A 108 3.99 1.02 -13.94
N ILE A 109 4.72 1.66 -13.02
CA ILE A 109 4.26 1.89 -11.65
C ILE A 109 3.01 2.78 -11.64
N ALA A 110 3.01 3.84 -12.43
CA ALA A 110 1.87 4.76 -12.55
C ALA A 110 0.63 4.04 -13.07
N LYS A 111 0.77 3.16 -14.07
CA LYS A 111 -0.33 2.35 -14.59
C LYS A 111 -0.91 1.42 -13.52
N THR A 112 -0.05 0.77 -12.74
CA THR A 112 -0.47 -0.10 -11.64
C THR A 112 -1.22 0.69 -10.57
N LYS A 113 -0.80 1.91 -10.30
CA LYS A 113 -1.37 2.77 -9.24
C LYS A 113 -2.60 3.57 -9.69
N LEU A 114 -2.85 3.68 -10.99
CA LEU A 114 -3.92 4.51 -11.55
C LEU A 114 -5.31 4.29 -10.92
N PRO A 115 -5.75 3.04 -10.62
CA PRO A 115 -7.05 2.82 -9.98
C PRO A 115 -7.23 3.50 -8.63
N ASP A 116 -6.14 3.76 -7.90
CA ASP A 116 -6.17 4.38 -6.56
C ASP A 116 -5.94 5.89 -6.60
N LEU A 117 -5.58 6.43 -7.77
CA LEU A 117 -5.30 7.86 -7.92
C LEU A 117 -6.58 8.62 -8.30
N ASN A 118 -6.58 9.90 -7.99
CA ASN A 118 -7.67 10.82 -8.31
C ASN A 118 -7.59 11.37 -9.74
N THR A 119 -6.81 10.76 -10.60
CA THR A 119 -6.64 11.16 -12.00
C THR A 119 -6.78 9.96 -12.92
N SER A 120 -7.29 10.19 -14.12
CA SER A 120 -7.30 9.22 -15.23
C SER A 120 -6.16 9.46 -16.22
N ASN A 121 -5.43 10.58 -16.08
CA ASN A 121 -4.36 10.96 -16.98
C ASN A 121 -3.04 10.30 -16.56
N LEU A 122 -2.50 9.43 -17.43
CA LEU A 122 -1.26 8.71 -17.16
C LEU A 122 -0.07 9.67 -16.91
N GLN A 123 0.03 10.77 -17.63
CA GLN A 123 1.13 11.73 -17.44
C GLN A 123 1.08 12.39 -16.08
N ALA A 124 -0.11 12.70 -15.57
CA ALA A 124 -0.28 13.21 -14.22
C ALA A 124 0.11 12.16 -13.17
N ALA A 125 -0.27 10.90 -13.38
CA ALA A 125 0.12 9.79 -12.50
C ALA A 125 1.64 9.58 -12.49
N VAL A 126 2.29 9.65 -13.65
CA VAL A 126 3.76 9.57 -13.77
C VAL A 126 4.43 10.68 -12.94
N ARG A 127 3.95 11.90 -13.05
CA ARG A 127 4.49 13.02 -12.25
C ARG A 127 4.33 12.80 -10.75
N THR A 128 3.21 12.24 -10.33
CA THR A 128 2.97 11.88 -8.91
C THR A 128 4.00 10.86 -8.42
N VAL A 129 4.25 9.81 -9.20
CA VAL A 129 5.24 8.78 -8.86
C VAL A 129 6.67 9.34 -8.87
N MET A 130 6.98 10.20 -9.84
CA MET A 130 8.29 10.89 -9.90
C MET A 130 8.55 11.72 -8.66
N GLY A 131 7.54 12.44 -8.16
CA GLY A 131 7.65 13.19 -6.90
C GLY A 131 7.97 12.31 -5.71
N THR A 132 7.33 11.14 -5.62
CA THR A 132 7.63 10.15 -4.59
C THR A 132 9.06 9.62 -4.72
N ALA A 133 9.51 9.30 -5.92
CA ALA A 133 10.87 8.83 -6.20
C ALA A 133 11.92 9.87 -5.78
N ARG A 134 11.68 11.13 -6.10
CA ARG A 134 12.56 12.24 -5.71
C ARG A 134 12.72 12.32 -4.19
N ASN A 135 11.63 12.18 -3.45
CA ASN A 135 11.64 12.20 -1.98
C ASN A 135 12.35 10.99 -1.37
N MET A 136 12.47 9.90 -2.12
CA MET A 136 13.17 8.69 -1.68
C MET A 136 14.66 8.69 -2.04
N GLY A 137 15.14 9.69 -2.77
CA GLY A 137 16.50 9.72 -3.28
C GLY A 137 16.71 8.83 -4.51
N ILE A 138 15.66 8.60 -5.28
CA ILE A 138 15.70 7.83 -6.52
C ILE A 138 15.63 8.80 -7.70
N GLU A 139 16.62 8.77 -8.57
CA GLU A 139 16.62 9.56 -9.80
C GLU A 139 15.84 8.85 -10.90
N VAL A 140 15.06 9.62 -11.64
CA VAL A 140 14.37 9.14 -12.83
C VAL A 140 15.18 9.53 -14.06
N THR A 141 15.57 8.53 -14.84
CA THR A 141 16.32 8.71 -16.09
C THR A 141 15.47 8.36 -17.30
N ASP A 142 15.80 8.90 -18.43
CA ASP A 142 15.09 8.60 -19.70
C ASP A 142 15.40 7.21 -20.25
#